data_8d7c9fc356de95cffd1de96a1b8968c9
#
_entry.id   8d7c9fc356de95cffd1de96a1b8968c9
#
_cell.length_a   1.000
_cell.length_b   1.000
_cell.length_c   1.000
_cell.angle_alpha   90.00
_cell.angle_beta   90.00
_cell.angle_gamma   90.00
#
_symmetry.space_group_name_H-M   'P 1'
#
loop_
_entity.id
_entity.type
_entity.pdbx_description
1 polymer ?
#
loop_
_entity_poly.entity_id
_entity_poly.type
_entity_poly.pdbx_seq_one_letter_code
_entity_poly.pdbx_strand_id
1 'polypeptide(L)'
;MTNITSQTQTIVENFLKFLTERNLNQITNLFANDINWFIPGDETKAPWLGKRSNRKEVEQFYDLLWSSTEPISAQISNILIDNENAVITGEFSTKMLLTGKIVSSLFCVEMIIENNLITKYRLLEDSYAVSKALSQQ
;
A
#
# COMPACT_ATOMS: atom_id res chain seq x y z
N MET A 1 -3.60 20.20 22.84
CA MET A 1 -2.63 19.11 22.63
C MET A 1 -3.28 18.01 21.80
N THR A 2 -2.68 17.69 20.66
CA THR A 2 -3.18 16.62 19.78
C THR A 2 -2.76 15.28 20.35
N ASN A 3 -3.69 14.34 20.52
CA ASN A 3 -3.34 13.03 21.01
C ASN A 3 -2.78 12.15 19.86
N ILE A 4 -2.11 11.05 20.23
CA ILE A 4 -1.45 10.15 19.28
C ILE A 4 -2.47 9.55 18.30
N THR A 5 -3.65 9.16 18.79
CA THR A 5 -4.70 8.59 17.95
C THR A 5 -5.15 9.56 16.86
N SER A 6 -5.33 10.85 17.20
CA SER A 6 -5.71 11.88 16.22
C SER A 6 -4.61 12.09 15.17
N GLN A 7 -3.35 12.06 15.58
CA GLN A 7 -2.22 12.16 14.66
C GLN A 7 -2.18 10.98 13.71
N THR A 8 -2.38 9.77 14.23
CA THR A 8 -2.42 8.55 13.43
C THR A 8 -3.55 8.63 12.40
N GLN A 9 -4.75 9.08 12.83
CA GLN A 9 -5.90 9.21 11.95
C GLN A 9 -5.60 10.17 10.80
N THR A 10 -4.96 11.30 11.08
CA THR A 10 -4.62 12.28 10.04
C THR A 10 -3.69 11.68 9.00
N ILE A 11 -2.67 10.94 9.42
CA ILE A 11 -1.73 10.28 8.49
C ILE A 11 -2.45 9.23 7.65
N VAL A 12 -3.33 8.43 8.26
CA VAL A 12 -4.10 7.42 7.53
C VAL A 12 -4.99 8.07 6.47
N GLU A 13 -5.68 9.15 6.82
CA GLU A 13 -6.54 9.88 5.88
C GLU A 13 -5.72 10.45 4.72
N ASN A 14 -4.56 11.03 5.01
CA ASN A 14 -3.67 11.55 3.97
C ASN A 14 -3.14 10.43 3.08
N PHE A 15 -2.79 9.29 3.67
CA PHE A 15 -2.34 8.11 2.92
C PHE A 15 -3.40 7.67 1.91
N LEU A 16 -4.64 7.52 2.35
CA LEU A 16 -5.73 7.08 1.47
C LEU A 16 -6.01 8.11 0.37
N LYS A 17 -5.96 9.39 0.70
CA LYS A 17 -6.15 10.47 -0.27
C LYS A 17 -5.08 10.43 -1.36
N PHE A 18 -3.81 10.37 -0.97
CA PHE A 18 -2.70 10.39 -1.93
C PHE A 18 -2.63 9.08 -2.73
N LEU A 19 -3.04 7.97 -2.13
CA LEU A 19 -3.14 6.68 -2.82
C LEU A 19 -4.19 6.76 -3.94
N THR A 20 -5.37 7.30 -3.63
CA THR A 20 -6.46 7.47 -4.61
C THR A 20 -6.06 8.41 -5.74
N GLU A 21 -5.35 9.49 -5.40
CA GLU A 21 -4.89 10.46 -6.39
C GLU A 21 -3.66 10.00 -7.17
N ARG A 22 -3.02 8.93 -6.74
CA ARG A 22 -1.71 8.47 -7.24
C ARG A 22 -0.68 9.60 -7.19
N ASN A 23 -0.67 10.33 -6.08
CA ASN A 23 0.25 11.44 -5.86
C ASN A 23 1.57 10.93 -5.30
N LEU A 24 2.51 10.64 -6.19
CA LEU A 24 3.77 9.97 -5.84
C LEU A 24 4.59 10.76 -4.82
N ASN A 25 4.76 12.05 -5.04
CA ASN A 25 5.57 12.88 -4.16
C ASN A 25 4.97 12.96 -2.75
N GLN A 26 3.68 13.21 -2.66
CA GLN A 26 3.01 13.38 -1.38
C GLN A 26 2.93 12.08 -0.58
N ILE A 27 2.61 10.95 -1.26
CA ILE A 27 2.51 9.68 -0.55
C ILE A 27 3.88 9.24 -0.03
N THR A 28 4.92 9.42 -0.82
CA THR A 28 6.29 9.04 -0.43
C THR A 28 6.72 9.80 0.83
N ASN A 29 6.35 11.08 0.94
CA ASN A 29 6.72 11.91 2.07
C ASN A 29 6.01 11.55 3.38
N LEU A 30 5.00 10.68 3.34
CA LEU A 30 4.35 10.19 4.56
C LEU A 30 5.19 9.12 5.27
N PHE A 31 6.16 8.54 4.59
CA PHE A 31 6.96 7.43 5.13
C PHE A 31 8.26 7.93 5.74
N ALA A 32 8.67 7.28 6.82
CA ALA A 32 9.97 7.55 7.44
C ALA A 32 11.09 7.14 6.48
N ASN A 33 12.23 7.80 6.58
CA ASN A 33 13.37 7.42 5.77
C ASN A 33 13.92 6.04 6.16
N ASP A 34 13.74 5.65 7.43
CA ASP A 34 14.07 4.31 7.91
C ASP A 34 12.75 3.58 8.11
N ILE A 35 12.30 2.85 7.09
CA ILE A 35 11.00 2.20 7.05
C ILE A 35 11.13 0.68 7.17
N ASN A 36 10.24 0.07 7.93
CA ASN A 36 10.08 -1.39 8.02
C ASN A 36 8.91 -1.78 7.13
N TRP A 37 9.20 -2.17 5.89
CA TRP A 37 8.22 -2.41 4.84
C TRP A 37 8.34 -3.84 4.32
N PHE A 38 7.20 -4.51 4.18
CA PHE A 38 7.17 -5.82 3.53
C PHE A 38 5.79 -6.09 2.94
N ILE A 39 5.76 -6.53 1.69
CA ILE A 39 4.56 -7.02 1.03
C ILE A 39 4.90 -8.42 0.49
N PRO A 40 4.33 -9.50 1.08
CA PRO A 40 4.66 -10.86 0.65
C PRO A 40 4.02 -11.21 -0.69
N GLY A 41 4.65 -12.11 -1.43
CA GLY A 41 4.14 -12.61 -2.69
C GLY A 41 5.27 -13.09 -3.60
N ASP A 42 4.92 -13.37 -4.85
CA ASP A 42 5.87 -13.86 -5.86
C ASP A 42 6.59 -12.68 -6.50
N GLU A 43 7.79 -12.40 -6.01
CA GLU A 43 8.58 -11.24 -6.46
C GLU A 43 9.11 -11.40 -7.87
N THR A 44 9.14 -12.61 -8.41
CA THR A 44 9.60 -12.83 -9.79
C THR A 44 8.54 -12.38 -10.79
N LYS A 45 7.26 -12.49 -10.44
CA LYS A 45 6.15 -12.05 -11.29
C LYS A 45 5.74 -10.62 -10.99
N ALA A 46 5.78 -10.22 -9.72
CA ALA A 46 5.40 -8.89 -9.28
C ALA A 46 6.61 -8.22 -8.61
N PRO A 47 7.48 -7.56 -9.39
CA PRO A 47 8.74 -7.03 -8.86
C PRO A 47 8.58 -5.87 -7.86
N TRP A 48 7.37 -5.33 -7.71
CA TRP A 48 7.10 -4.33 -6.69
C TRP A 48 6.92 -4.92 -5.29
N LEU A 49 6.77 -6.24 -5.17
CA LEU A 49 6.61 -6.93 -3.88
C LEU A 49 7.95 -7.04 -3.13
N GLY A 50 7.89 -7.49 -1.87
CA GLY A 50 9.06 -7.76 -1.08
C GLY A 50 9.37 -6.69 -0.05
N LYS A 51 10.61 -6.69 0.43
CA LYS A 51 11.06 -5.79 1.49
C LYS A 51 11.59 -4.48 0.91
N ARG A 52 11.36 -3.38 1.67
CA ARG A 52 11.93 -2.09 1.38
C ARG A 52 12.34 -1.43 2.69
N SER A 53 13.40 -0.64 2.68
CA SER A 53 14.00 -0.16 3.91
C SER A 53 14.22 1.36 3.97
N ASN A 54 13.92 2.08 2.91
CA ASN A 54 14.06 3.53 2.90
C ASN A 54 13.02 4.20 2.01
N ARG A 55 12.90 5.52 2.16
CA ARG A 55 11.89 6.30 1.45
C ARG A 55 12.05 6.22 -0.07
N LYS A 56 13.27 6.19 -0.55
CA LYS A 56 13.53 6.08 -1.99
C LYS A 56 12.98 4.77 -2.56
N GLU A 57 13.14 3.68 -1.82
CA GLU A 57 12.60 2.38 -2.23
C GLU A 57 11.09 2.36 -2.19
N VAL A 58 10.46 3.10 -1.27
CA VAL A 58 9.00 3.26 -1.23
C VAL A 58 8.53 4.03 -2.47
N GLU A 59 9.23 5.08 -2.84
CA GLU A 59 8.91 5.82 -4.08
C GLU A 59 8.98 4.90 -5.29
N GLN A 60 10.02 4.07 -5.38
CA GLN A 60 10.18 3.10 -6.47
C GLN A 60 9.03 2.11 -6.49
N PHE A 61 8.54 1.69 -5.33
CA PHE A 61 7.39 0.78 -5.24
C PHE A 61 6.16 1.40 -5.91
N TYR A 62 5.79 2.60 -5.51
CA TYR A 62 4.59 3.24 -6.07
C TYR A 62 4.75 3.57 -7.53
N ASP A 63 5.92 4.04 -7.93
CA ASP A 63 6.19 4.35 -9.34
C ASP A 63 6.03 3.10 -10.21
N LEU A 64 6.61 1.99 -9.79
CA LEU A 64 6.53 0.73 -10.52
C LEU A 64 5.11 0.16 -10.51
N LEU A 65 4.47 0.13 -9.35
CA LEU A 65 3.11 -0.38 -9.23
C LEU A 65 2.14 0.43 -10.11
N TRP A 66 2.21 1.75 -10.02
CA TRP A 66 1.27 2.62 -10.73
C TRP A 66 1.51 2.64 -12.24
N SER A 67 2.74 2.42 -12.68
CA SER A 67 3.02 2.30 -14.11
C SER A 67 2.68 0.92 -14.67
N SER A 68 2.47 -0.07 -13.80
CA SER A 68 2.19 -1.45 -14.19
C SER A 68 0.72 -1.86 -14.05
N THR A 69 -0.11 -1.00 -13.47
CA THR A 69 -1.50 -1.32 -13.16
C THR A 69 -2.44 -0.19 -13.52
N GLU A 70 -3.71 -0.55 -13.75
CA GLU A 70 -4.80 0.41 -13.95
C GLU A 70 -5.87 0.12 -12.90
N PRO A 71 -6.22 1.10 -12.04
CA PRO A 71 -7.23 0.87 -11.01
C PRO A 71 -8.62 0.74 -11.63
N ILE A 72 -9.40 -0.21 -11.14
CA ILE A 72 -10.79 -0.40 -11.57
C ILE A 72 -11.74 0.01 -10.46
N SER A 73 -11.53 -0.51 -9.24
CA SER A 73 -12.33 -0.15 -8.09
C SER A 73 -11.56 -0.43 -6.81
N ALA A 74 -11.93 0.28 -5.77
CA ALA A 74 -11.43 0.02 -4.42
C ALA A 74 -12.49 0.44 -3.42
N GLN A 75 -12.64 -0.34 -2.36
CA GLN A 75 -13.59 -0.05 -1.29
C GLN A 75 -12.93 -0.33 0.05
N ILE A 76 -12.99 0.65 0.94
CA ILE A 76 -12.48 0.51 2.30
C ILE A 76 -13.62 -0.03 3.16
N SER A 77 -13.38 -1.13 3.87
CA SER A 77 -14.36 -1.75 4.75
C SER A 77 -14.22 -1.24 6.18
N ASN A 78 -13.00 -1.16 6.70
CA ASN A 78 -12.73 -0.73 8.07
C ASN A 78 -11.43 0.04 8.17
N ILE A 79 -11.41 1.01 9.07
CA ILE A 79 -10.19 1.68 9.50
C ILE A 79 -10.17 1.59 11.02
N LEU A 80 -9.18 0.89 11.57
CA LEU A 80 -9.05 0.65 13.01
C LEU A 80 -7.77 1.34 13.49
N ILE A 81 -7.90 2.18 14.49
CA ILE A 81 -6.76 2.93 15.02
C ILE A 81 -6.67 2.72 16.52
N ASP A 82 -5.48 2.36 16.98
CA ASP A 82 -5.16 2.22 18.40
C ASP A 82 -3.81 2.87 18.63
N ASN A 83 -3.84 4.12 19.11
CA ASN A 83 -2.65 4.96 19.33
C ASN A 83 -1.83 5.08 18.03
N GLU A 84 -0.64 4.48 17.99
CA GLU A 84 0.27 4.55 16.85
C GLU A 84 -0.02 3.48 15.79
N ASN A 85 -0.93 2.57 16.07
CA ASN A 85 -1.25 1.45 15.19
C ASN A 85 -2.48 1.74 14.36
N ALA A 86 -2.42 1.39 13.08
CA ALA A 86 -3.57 1.51 12.18
C ALA A 86 -3.69 0.25 11.34
N VAL A 87 -4.93 -0.19 11.14
CA VAL A 87 -5.26 -1.32 10.25
C VAL A 87 -6.38 -0.86 9.32
N ILE A 88 -6.17 -1.06 8.02
CA ILE A 88 -7.16 -0.73 7.00
C ILE A 88 -7.51 -2.01 6.27
N THR A 89 -8.81 -2.34 6.22
CA THR A 89 -9.26 -3.51 5.45
C THR A 89 -10.18 -3.05 4.33
N GLY A 90 -10.22 -3.84 3.26
CA GLY A 90 -11.07 -3.53 2.14
C GLY A 90 -10.89 -4.52 1.00
N GLU A 91 -11.29 -4.10 -0.19
CA GLU A 91 -11.14 -4.90 -1.39
C GLU A 91 -10.84 -3.99 -2.58
N PHE A 92 -10.20 -4.56 -3.58
CA PHE A 92 -9.87 -3.81 -4.79
C PHE A 92 -9.98 -4.71 -6.01
N SER A 93 -10.15 -4.06 -7.17
CA SER A 93 -9.96 -4.69 -8.48
C SER A 93 -9.02 -3.80 -9.28
N THR A 94 -8.03 -4.42 -9.90
CA THR A 94 -7.05 -3.69 -10.71
C THR A 94 -6.69 -4.51 -11.94
N LYS A 95 -6.33 -3.81 -13.02
CA LYS A 95 -5.92 -4.46 -14.26
C LYS A 95 -4.40 -4.47 -14.33
N MET A 96 -3.84 -5.65 -14.61
CA MET A 96 -2.41 -5.80 -14.85
C MET A 96 -2.13 -5.47 -16.30
N LEU A 97 -1.38 -4.40 -16.54
CA LEU A 97 -1.14 -3.92 -17.90
C LEU A 97 -0.36 -4.92 -18.75
N LEU A 98 0.53 -5.70 -18.11
CA LEU A 98 1.34 -6.70 -18.82
C LEU A 98 0.49 -7.74 -19.53
N THR A 99 -0.58 -8.21 -18.91
CA THR A 99 -1.42 -9.31 -19.42
C THR A 99 -2.81 -8.88 -19.83
N GLY A 100 -3.26 -7.71 -19.37
CA GLY A 100 -4.63 -7.25 -19.55
C GLY A 100 -5.63 -7.92 -18.61
N LYS A 101 -5.17 -8.79 -17.70
CA LYS A 101 -6.04 -9.50 -16.76
C LYS A 101 -6.37 -8.64 -15.56
N ILE A 102 -7.56 -8.87 -15.00
CA ILE A 102 -8.04 -8.17 -13.82
C ILE A 102 -7.87 -9.08 -12.62
N VAL A 103 -7.30 -8.52 -11.54
CA VAL A 103 -7.25 -9.19 -10.25
C VAL A 103 -8.20 -8.49 -9.28
N SER A 104 -8.97 -9.30 -8.55
CA SER A 104 -9.82 -8.81 -7.47
C SER A 104 -9.36 -9.47 -6.18
N SER A 105 -9.19 -8.70 -5.13
CA SER A 105 -8.61 -9.20 -3.89
C SER A 105 -9.15 -8.44 -2.68
N LEU A 106 -9.29 -9.16 -1.57
CA LEU A 106 -9.38 -8.54 -0.26
C LEU A 106 -7.98 -8.05 0.13
N PHE A 107 -7.90 -7.02 0.96
CA PHE A 107 -6.61 -6.56 1.45
C PHE A 107 -6.69 -6.12 2.90
N CYS A 108 -5.53 -6.16 3.55
CA CYS A 108 -5.32 -5.63 4.88
C CYS A 108 -4.00 -4.87 4.89
N VAL A 109 -4.05 -3.60 5.28
CA VAL A 109 -2.84 -2.78 5.48
C VAL A 109 -2.65 -2.60 6.97
N GLU A 110 -1.44 -2.88 7.46
CA GLU A 110 -1.05 -2.66 8.83
C GLU A 110 0.07 -1.63 8.88
N MET A 111 -0.10 -0.59 9.69
CA MET A 111 0.85 0.51 9.79
C MET A 111 1.17 0.83 11.24
N ILE A 112 2.40 1.33 11.46
CA ILE A 112 2.77 2.04 12.68
C ILE A 112 3.17 3.45 12.26
N ILE A 113 2.61 4.44 12.97
CA ILE A 113 2.90 5.86 12.72
C ILE A 113 3.58 6.44 13.97
N GLU A 114 4.79 6.96 13.78
CA GLU A 114 5.58 7.58 14.85
C GLU A 114 6.09 8.93 14.37
N ASN A 115 5.93 9.96 15.20
CA ASN A 115 6.36 11.32 14.86
C ASN A 115 5.78 11.79 13.51
N ASN A 116 4.51 11.49 13.28
CA ASN A 116 3.77 11.85 12.07
C ASN A 116 4.31 11.23 10.78
N LEU A 117 5.04 10.11 10.88
CA LEU A 117 5.56 9.37 9.72
C LEU A 117 5.21 7.91 9.86
N ILE A 118 4.98 7.25 8.73
CA ILE A 118 4.74 5.81 8.70
C ILE A 118 6.10 5.11 8.84
N THR A 119 6.28 4.35 9.92
CA THR A 119 7.55 3.68 10.22
C THR A 119 7.48 2.17 9.96
N LYS A 120 6.28 1.61 9.87
CA LYS A 120 6.06 0.20 9.51
C LYS A 120 4.89 0.11 8.55
N TYR A 121 5.03 -0.73 7.53
CA TYR A 121 4.00 -0.95 6.55
C TYR A 121 3.95 -2.41 6.14
N ARG A 122 2.76 -2.99 6.17
CA ARG A 122 2.47 -4.33 5.65
C ARG A 122 1.22 -4.25 4.81
N LEU A 123 1.26 -4.85 3.63
CA LEU A 123 0.08 -5.06 2.81
C LEU A 123 -0.07 -6.56 2.61
N LEU A 124 -1.21 -7.09 3.02
CA LEU A 124 -1.57 -8.48 2.80
C LEU A 124 -2.73 -8.52 1.83
N GLU A 125 -2.59 -9.31 0.80
CA GLU A 125 -3.58 -9.45 -0.27
C GLU A 125 -3.56 -10.88 -0.76
N ASP A 126 -4.43 -11.22 -1.72
CA ASP A 126 -4.41 -12.54 -2.35
C ASP A 126 -3.23 -12.60 -3.34
N SER A 127 -2.07 -12.96 -2.82
CA SER A 127 -0.83 -12.98 -3.60
C SER A 127 -0.87 -14.02 -4.72
N TYR A 128 -1.64 -15.09 -4.53
CA TYR A 128 -1.83 -16.09 -5.59
C TYR A 128 -2.62 -15.47 -6.75
N ALA A 129 -3.70 -14.75 -6.46
CA ALA A 129 -4.51 -14.11 -7.49
C ALA A 129 -3.68 -13.07 -8.27
N VAL A 130 -2.85 -12.29 -7.56
CA VAL A 130 -1.94 -11.32 -8.19
C VAL A 130 -0.98 -12.04 -9.13
N SER A 131 -0.33 -13.09 -8.65
CA SER A 131 0.62 -13.88 -9.44
C SER A 131 -0.05 -14.47 -10.68
N LYS A 132 -1.25 -15.02 -10.50
CA LYS A 132 -2.01 -15.61 -11.60
C LYS A 132 -2.38 -14.57 -12.66
N ALA A 133 -2.79 -13.38 -12.23
CA ALA A 133 -3.15 -12.30 -13.16
C ALA A 133 -1.95 -11.78 -13.95
N LEU A 134 -0.73 -12.01 -13.46
CA LEU A 134 0.51 -11.63 -14.15
C LEU A 134 1.08 -12.76 -15.01
N SER A 135 0.43 -13.91 -15.03
CA SER A 135 0.87 -15.07 -15.83
C SER A 135 0.18 -15.05 -17.19
N GLN A 136 0.91 -15.43 -18.22
CA GLN A 136 0.42 -15.41 -19.60
C GLN A 136 -0.60 -16.51 -19.92
N GLN A 137 -0.74 -17.49 -19.05
CA GLN A 137 -1.66 -18.60 -19.25
C GLN A 137 -3.02 -18.37 -18.62
#